data_b7e7ee6b2547e17f5eae7c70a6e89af3
#
_entry.id   b7e7ee6b2547e17f5eae7c70a6e89af3
#
_cell.length_a   1.000
_cell.length_b   1.000
_cell.length_c   1.000
_cell.angle_alpha   90.00
_cell.angle_beta   90.00
_cell.angle_gamma   90.00
#
_symmetry.space_group_name_H-M   'P 1'
#
loop_
_entity.id
_entity.type
_entity.pdbx_description
1 polymer ?
#
loop_
_entity_poly.entity_id
_entity_poly.type
_entity_poly.pdbx_seq_one_letter_code
_entity_poly.pdbx_strand_id
1 'polypeptide(L)'
;MNPTFYKHTIYPLALLGAAAILAACMRNEEPPADSHVTTAEEQAHLTPDEVLRQFKEGNARFHSGHLTLRNHSEQVRKSAPGQFPKAFVLSCVDSRVPVEDVFDQGIGDVFVGRVAGNFVNEDLLGSMEFACKVAGAKLLLVMGHQHCGAVRGAIDDVKLGHLTSLLQNIKPAVARSQDFPGEKTSANPLFMKRVAENNVRLALAKIRAESPILKEMEDKGQIKIVGAFYRLTDGTLEFVE
;
A
#
# COMPACT_ATOMS: atom_id res chain seq x y z
N MET A 1 6.38 -0.24 92.78
CA MET A 1 6.31 -1.02 91.52
C MET A 1 5.40 -0.30 90.60
N ASN A 2 5.94 0.39 89.61
CA ASN A 2 5.16 1.17 88.58
C ASN A 2 5.05 0.37 87.26
N PRO A 3 3.90 0.14 86.69
CA PRO A 3 3.79 -0.44 85.35
C PRO A 3 3.85 0.67 84.33
N THR A 4 4.79 0.54 83.39
CA THR A 4 5.03 1.43 82.24
C THR A 4 4.01 1.13 81.15
N PHE A 5 3.20 2.13 80.78
CA PHE A 5 2.28 2.06 79.63
C PHE A 5 3.03 2.25 78.34
N TYR A 6 3.04 1.26 77.46
CA TYR A 6 3.48 1.37 76.08
C TYR A 6 2.39 2.03 75.23
N LYS A 7 2.65 3.22 74.73
CA LYS A 7 1.78 3.86 73.70
C LYS A 7 2.19 3.34 72.34
N HIS A 8 1.30 2.57 71.70
CA HIS A 8 1.40 2.22 70.29
C HIS A 8 1.05 3.43 69.41
N THR A 9 2.07 4.03 68.81
CA THR A 9 1.87 5.02 67.73
C THR A 9 1.62 4.31 66.43
N ILE A 10 0.34 4.30 65.99
CA ILE A 10 -0.04 3.77 64.68
C ILE A 10 0.36 4.81 63.63
N TYR A 11 1.32 4.49 62.75
CA TYR A 11 1.73 5.32 61.62
C TYR A 11 0.70 5.26 60.50
N PRO A 12 0.25 6.39 59.94
CA PRO A 12 -0.70 6.40 58.82
C PRO A 12 0.06 6.33 57.49
N LEU A 13 0.90 5.30 57.28
CA LEU A 13 1.64 5.12 56.02
C LEU A 13 0.98 4.12 55.05
N ALA A 14 -0.12 3.46 55.44
CA ALA A 14 -0.73 2.41 54.63
C ALA A 14 -1.80 2.90 53.62
N LEU A 15 -2.26 4.17 53.70
CA LEU A 15 -3.33 4.69 52.85
C LEU A 15 -2.82 5.36 51.58
N LEU A 16 -1.55 5.77 51.51
CA LEU A 16 -0.97 6.40 50.29
C LEU A 16 -0.55 5.36 49.23
N GLY A 17 -0.27 4.13 49.62
CA GLY A 17 0.10 3.05 48.68
C GLY A 17 -1.07 2.50 47.83
N ALA A 18 -2.27 2.50 48.38
CA ALA A 18 -3.47 1.95 47.69
C ALA A 18 -3.97 2.88 46.59
N ALA A 19 -3.86 4.20 46.75
CA ALA A 19 -4.26 5.18 45.73
C ALA A 19 -3.31 5.20 44.52
N ALA A 20 -2.02 4.96 44.72
CA ALA A 20 -1.03 4.88 43.64
C ALA A 20 -1.17 3.61 42.80
N ILE A 21 -1.59 2.50 43.41
CA ILE A 21 -1.83 1.22 42.70
C ILE A 21 -3.15 1.27 41.90
N LEU A 22 -4.17 1.97 42.38
CA LEU A 22 -5.42 2.19 41.61
C LEU A 22 -5.24 3.13 40.40
N ALA A 23 -4.33 4.11 40.48
CA ALA A 23 -4.00 4.98 39.34
C ALA A 23 -3.19 4.26 38.25
N ALA A 24 -2.38 3.24 38.62
CA ALA A 24 -1.63 2.43 37.65
C ALA A 24 -2.51 1.38 36.93
N CYS A 25 -3.73 1.14 37.36
CA CYS A 25 -4.72 0.27 36.74
C CYS A 25 -5.72 0.99 35.81
N MET A 26 -5.56 2.28 35.58
CA MET A 26 -6.17 2.91 34.39
C MET A 26 -5.38 2.43 33.17
N ARG A 27 -5.69 1.23 32.71
CA ARG A 27 -5.30 0.80 31.38
C ARG A 27 -5.77 1.89 30.42
N ASN A 28 -4.86 2.49 29.68
CA ASN A 28 -5.23 3.11 28.42
C ASN A 28 -5.88 1.98 27.63
N GLU A 29 -7.20 1.89 27.62
CA GLU A 29 -7.90 0.98 26.73
C GLU A 29 -7.54 1.46 25.33
N GLU A 30 -6.74 0.66 24.63
CA GLU A 30 -6.50 0.91 23.22
C GLU A 30 -7.86 1.00 22.53
N PRO A 31 -8.04 1.96 21.62
CA PRO A 31 -9.30 2.08 20.89
C PRO A 31 -9.64 0.72 20.27
N PRO A 32 -10.92 0.33 20.22
CA PRO A 32 -11.31 -0.95 19.65
C PRO A 32 -10.79 -1.04 18.21
N ALA A 33 -10.20 -2.19 17.88
CA ALA A 33 -9.65 -2.41 16.54
C ALA A 33 -10.77 -2.33 15.49
N ASP A 34 -10.51 -1.63 14.39
CA ASP A 34 -11.45 -1.44 13.29
C ASP A 34 -11.81 -2.80 12.65
N SER A 35 -13.10 -3.10 12.62
CA SER A 35 -13.66 -4.29 12.00
C SER A 35 -14.53 -3.97 10.78
N HIS A 36 -14.48 -2.72 10.31
CA HIS A 36 -15.23 -2.27 9.13
C HIS A 36 -14.72 -2.98 7.85
N VAL A 37 -15.63 -3.29 6.96
CA VAL A 37 -15.39 -3.71 5.58
C VAL A 37 -16.27 -2.87 4.65
N THR A 38 -15.73 -2.43 3.53
CA THR A 38 -16.46 -1.62 2.56
C THR A 38 -17.71 -2.35 2.08
N THR A 39 -18.86 -1.68 2.10
CA THR A 39 -20.14 -2.21 1.61
C THR A 39 -20.42 -1.79 0.17
N ALA A 40 -21.38 -2.45 -0.50
CA ALA A 40 -21.82 -2.08 -1.84
C ALA A 40 -22.31 -0.62 -1.92
N GLU A 41 -23.05 -0.18 -0.91
CA GLU A 41 -23.57 1.18 -0.82
C GLU A 41 -22.45 2.21 -0.69
N GLU A 42 -21.50 1.97 0.21
CA GLU A 42 -20.32 2.84 0.37
C GLU A 42 -19.51 2.93 -0.91
N GLN A 43 -19.17 1.77 -1.54
CA GLN A 43 -18.43 1.74 -2.80
C GLN A 43 -19.15 2.52 -3.91
N ALA A 44 -20.48 2.40 -4.01
CA ALA A 44 -21.27 3.08 -5.03
C ALA A 44 -21.21 4.62 -4.92
N HIS A 45 -21.05 5.14 -3.70
CA HIS A 45 -20.94 6.59 -3.45
C HIS A 45 -19.51 7.14 -3.60
N LEU A 46 -18.48 6.28 -3.64
CA LEU A 46 -17.10 6.72 -3.79
C LEU A 46 -16.85 7.29 -5.20
N THR A 47 -16.16 8.41 -5.24
CA THR A 47 -15.58 8.98 -6.45
C THR A 47 -14.11 8.55 -6.61
N PRO A 48 -13.55 8.54 -7.85
CA PRO A 48 -12.13 8.24 -8.07
C PRO A 48 -11.18 9.17 -7.30
N ASP A 49 -11.54 10.45 -7.13
CA ASP A 49 -10.75 11.44 -6.38
C ASP A 49 -10.75 11.17 -4.87
N GLU A 50 -11.87 10.76 -4.33
CA GLU A 50 -11.96 10.37 -2.92
C GLU A 50 -11.14 9.13 -2.62
N VAL A 51 -11.19 8.10 -3.49
CA VAL A 51 -10.36 6.91 -3.32
C VAL A 51 -8.88 7.27 -3.40
N LEU A 52 -8.46 8.09 -4.37
CA LEU A 52 -7.07 8.56 -4.46
C LEU A 52 -6.64 9.33 -3.20
N ARG A 53 -7.51 10.19 -2.67
CA ARG A 53 -7.26 10.91 -1.41
C ARG A 53 -7.10 9.95 -0.23
N GLN A 54 -8.00 8.96 -0.08
CA GLN A 54 -7.91 7.94 0.97
C GLN A 54 -6.60 7.15 0.89
N PHE A 55 -6.13 6.82 -0.31
CA PHE A 55 -4.86 6.14 -0.52
C PHE A 55 -3.64 6.99 -0.15
N LYS A 56 -3.67 8.30 -0.47
CA LYS A 56 -2.63 9.26 -0.03
C LYS A 56 -2.59 9.41 1.48
N GLU A 57 -3.74 9.54 2.12
CA GLU A 57 -3.87 9.62 3.58
C GLU A 57 -3.44 8.32 4.28
N GLY A 58 -3.80 7.16 3.68
CA GLY A 58 -3.35 5.85 4.14
C GLY A 58 -1.82 5.73 4.10
N ASN A 59 -1.18 6.15 3.01
CA ASN A 59 0.28 6.17 2.94
C ASN A 59 0.91 7.14 3.96
N ALA A 60 0.28 8.28 4.23
CA ALA A 60 0.76 9.18 5.28
C ALA A 60 0.70 8.51 6.66
N ARG A 61 -0.34 7.73 6.97
CA ARG A 61 -0.39 6.95 8.21
C ARG A 61 0.65 5.85 8.26
N PHE A 62 0.85 5.10 7.15
CA PHE A 62 1.88 4.07 7.05
C PHE A 62 3.27 4.61 7.34
N HIS A 63 3.69 5.61 6.60
CA HIS A 63 5.02 6.21 6.73
C HIS A 63 5.26 6.87 8.10
N SER A 64 4.21 7.41 8.76
CA SER A 64 4.32 7.99 10.10
C SER A 64 4.19 6.96 11.24
N GLY A 65 3.98 5.67 10.93
CA GLY A 65 3.82 4.61 11.92
C GLY A 65 2.47 4.60 12.65
N HIS A 66 1.44 5.24 12.08
CA HIS A 66 0.10 5.35 12.65
C HIS A 66 -0.95 4.58 11.86
N LEU A 67 -0.64 3.33 11.50
CA LEU A 67 -1.60 2.46 10.84
C LEU A 67 -2.87 2.27 11.66
N THR A 68 -3.98 2.16 10.97
CA THR A 68 -5.27 1.79 11.58
C THR A 68 -5.16 0.41 12.22
N LEU A 69 -5.43 0.32 13.52
CA LEU A 69 -5.49 -0.96 14.21
C LEU A 69 -6.73 -1.73 13.73
N ARG A 70 -6.55 -2.89 13.07
CA ARG A 70 -7.62 -3.67 12.47
C ARG A 70 -7.86 -5.01 13.14
N ASN A 71 -9.12 -5.38 13.28
CA ASN A 71 -9.52 -6.74 13.62
C ASN A 71 -9.67 -7.57 12.34
N HIS A 72 -8.56 -8.07 11.82
CA HIS A 72 -8.53 -8.85 10.58
C HIS A 72 -9.43 -10.10 10.64
N SER A 73 -9.50 -10.78 11.79
CA SER A 73 -10.36 -11.96 11.95
C SER A 73 -11.84 -11.62 11.76
N GLU A 74 -12.28 -10.46 12.24
CA GLU A 74 -13.64 -9.98 12.06
C GLU A 74 -13.87 -9.50 10.61
N GLN A 75 -12.91 -8.78 10.04
CA GLN A 75 -12.98 -8.34 8.63
C GLN A 75 -13.07 -9.53 7.67
N VAL A 76 -12.29 -10.61 7.89
CA VAL A 76 -12.38 -11.86 7.10
C VAL A 76 -13.80 -12.43 7.14
N ARG A 77 -14.42 -12.52 8.34
CA ARG A 77 -15.79 -13.03 8.47
C ARG A 77 -16.81 -12.15 7.77
N LYS A 78 -16.67 -10.82 7.91
CA LYS A 78 -17.61 -9.85 7.33
C LYS A 78 -17.48 -9.77 5.79
N SER A 79 -16.28 -9.92 5.25
CA SER A 79 -16.04 -9.86 3.79
C SER A 79 -16.34 -11.19 3.07
N ALA A 80 -16.50 -12.31 3.78
CA ALA A 80 -16.73 -13.62 3.16
C ALA A 80 -17.97 -13.70 2.24
N PRO A 81 -19.12 -13.03 2.51
CA PRO A 81 -20.27 -13.05 1.61
C PRO A 81 -20.10 -12.25 0.32
N GLY A 82 -19.15 -11.28 0.27
CA GLY A 82 -18.93 -10.41 -0.89
C GLY A 82 -17.82 -9.42 -0.64
N GLN A 83 -17.29 -8.84 -1.74
CA GLN A 83 -16.23 -7.84 -1.69
C GLN A 83 -16.60 -6.62 -2.53
N PHE A 84 -16.26 -5.44 -2.05
CA PHE A 84 -16.54 -4.15 -2.69
C PHE A 84 -15.28 -3.29 -2.71
N PRO A 85 -14.24 -3.71 -3.47
CA PRO A 85 -12.93 -3.07 -3.47
C PRO A 85 -13.00 -1.66 -4.04
N LYS A 86 -12.23 -0.75 -3.45
CA LYS A 86 -12.13 0.65 -3.88
C LYS A 86 -11.17 0.83 -5.05
N ALA A 87 -10.13 -0.03 -5.12
CA ALA A 87 -9.05 0.12 -6.07
C ALA A 87 -8.48 -1.22 -6.56
N PHE A 88 -7.74 -1.14 -7.68
CA PHE A 88 -6.77 -2.15 -8.10
C PHE A 88 -5.36 -1.55 -8.07
N VAL A 89 -4.42 -2.21 -7.41
CA VAL A 89 -3.00 -1.82 -7.39
C VAL A 89 -2.17 -2.86 -8.12
N LEU A 90 -1.49 -2.46 -9.20
CA LEU A 90 -0.42 -3.24 -9.83
C LEU A 90 0.90 -2.92 -9.16
N SER A 91 1.53 -3.92 -8.55
CA SER A 91 2.80 -3.79 -7.84
C SER A 91 3.82 -4.85 -8.28
N CYS A 92 5.06 -4.67 -7.84
CA CYS A 92 6.08 -5.70 -7.96
C CYS A 92 5.83 -6.85 -6.96
N VAL A 93 6.40 -8.03 -7.25
CA VAL A 93 6.44 -9.18 -6.31
C VAL A 93 7.41 -8.96 -5.15
N ASP A 94 8.11 -7.83 -5.09
CA ASP A 94 9.08 -7.51 -4.05
C ASP A 94 8.47 -7.64 -2.65
N SER A 95 9.10 -8.45 -1.79
CA SER A 95 8.59 -8.77 -0.45
C SER A 95 8.59 -7.59 0.52
N ARG A 96 9.25 -6.48 0.18
CA ARG A 96 9.32 -5.26 0.98
C ARG A 96 8.21 -4.26 0.64
N VAL A 97 7.28 -4.63 -0.24
CA VAL A 97 6.19 -3.77 -0.71
C VAL A 97 4.84 -4.39 -0.31
N PRO A 98 4.43 -4.28 0.97
CA PRO A 98 3.13 -4.75 1.45
C PRO A 98 2.05 -3.74 1.03
N VAL A 99 1.40 -3.97 -0.11
CA VAL A 99 0.49 -2.99 -0.75
C VAL A 99 -0.62 -2.53 0.19
N GLU A 100 -1.25 -3.46 0.87
CA GLU A 100 -2.37 -3.21 1.79
C GLU A 100 -1.92 -2.28 2.94
N ASP A 101 -0.75 -2.54 3.53
CA ASP A 101 -0.18 -1.70 4.59
C ASP A 101 0.27 -0.34 4.05
N VAL A 102 0.93 -0.32 2.87
CA VAL A 102 1.40 0.93 2.24
C VAL A 102 0.27 1.94 2.06
N PHE A 103 -0.94 1.47 1.80
CA PHE A 103 -2.13 2.31 1.65
C PHE A 103 -3.06 2.27 2.85
N ASP A 104 -2.68 1.58 3.93
CA ASP A 104 -3.50 1.39 5.13
C ASP A 104 -4.92 0.93 4.80
N GLN A 105 -5.03 -0.16 4.01
CA GLN A 105 -6.30 -0.73 3.59
C GLN A 105 -6.63 -2.01 4.36
N GLY A 106 -7.93 -2.26 4.57
CA GLY A 106 -8.45 -3.45 5.23
C GLY A 106 -8.73 -4.61 4.26
N ILE A 107 -9.16 -5.72 4.82
CA ILE A 107 -9.57 -6.91 4.06
C ILE A 107 -10.75 -6.56 3.13
N GLY A 108 -10.59 -6.84 1.82
CA GLY A 108 -11.64 -6.59 0.82
C GLY A 108 -11.62 -5.18 0.20
N ASP A 109 -10.77 -4.27 0.67
CA ASP A 109 -10.70 -2.88 0.20
C ASP A 109 -9.96 -2.72 -1.13
N VAL A 110 -9.00 -3.61 -1.46
CA VAL A 110 -8.12 -3.47 -2.61
C VAL A 110 -7.85 -4.79 -3.31
N PHE A 111 -7.90 -4.79 -4.64
CA PHE A 111 -7.30 -5.84 -5.45
C PHE A 111 -5.82 -5.56 -5.67
N VAL A 112 -4.99 -6.59 -5.57
CA VAL A 112 -3.54 -6.48 -5.77
C VAL A 112 -3.07 -7.44 -6.86
N GLY A 113 -2.63 -6.87 -7.99
CA GLY A 113 -1.91 -7.60 -9.03
C GLY A 113 -0.40 -7.48 -8.81
N ARG A 114 0.36 -8.59 -8.87
CA ARG A 114 1.81 -8.58 -8.67
C ARG A 114 2.54 -9.32 -9.79
N VAL A 115 3.54 -8.64 -10.35
CA VAL A 115 4.52 -9.25 -11.26
C VAL A 115 5.88 -8.56 -11.04
N ALA A 116 6.98 -9.30 -11.17
CA ALA A 116 8.32 -8.72 -11.01
C ALA A 116 8.53 -7.56 -11.99
N GLY A 117 8.72 -6.34 -11.46
CA GLY A 117 8.85 -5.11 -12.26
C GLY A 117 7.54 -4.48 -12.69
N ASN A 118 6.41 -4.81 -12.08
CA ASN A 118 5.10 -4.12 -12.21
C ASN A 118 4.73 -3.68 -13.67
N PHE A 119 5.07 -4.51 -14.65
CA PHE A 119 4.67 -4.30 -16.05
C PHE A 119 3.27 -4.87 -16.31
N VAL A 120 2.67 -4.51 -17.45
CA VAL A 120 1.33 -4.96 -17.86
C VAL A 120 1.41 -6.05 -18.91
N ASN A 121 0.64 -7.13 -18.73
CA ASN A 121 0.38 -8.18 -19.71
C ASN A 121 -1.13 -8.41 -19.84
N GLU A 122 -1.54 -9.31 -20.73
CA GLU A 122 -2.94 -9.60 -21.03
C GLU A 122 -3.72 -10.06 -19.79
N ASP A 123 -3.16 -10.95 -18.95
CA ASP A 123 -3.82 -11.46 -17.75
C ASP A 123 -4.05 -10.34 -16.71
N LEU A 124 -3.08 -9.43 -16.56
CA LEU A 124 -3.22 -8.29 -15.67
C LEU A 124 -4.22 -7.27 -16.21
N LEU A 125 -4.27 -7.04 -17.54
CA LEU A 125 -5.31 -6.19 -18.14
C LEU A 125 -6.70 -6.75 -17.88
N GLY A 126 -6.93 -8.05 -18.13
CA GLY A 126 -8.20 -8.70 -17.83
C GLY A 126 -8.58 -8.59 -16.35
N SER A 127 -7.60 -8.71 -15.44
CA SER A 127 -7.83 -8.53 -14.01
C SER A 127 -8.20 -7.09 -13.64
N MET A 128 -7.58 -6.09 -14.28
CA MET A 128 -7.92 -4.67 -14.11
C MET A 128 -9.32 -4.35 -14.64
N GLU A 129 -9.69 -4.91 -15.81
CA GLU A 129 -11.04 -4.77 -16.38
C GLU A 129 -12.09 -5.39 -15.46
N PHE A 130 -11.83 -6.60 -14.95
CA PHE A 130 -12.68 -7.23 -13.92
C PHE A 130 -12.83 -6.33 -12.70
N ALA A 131 -11.73 -5.84 -12.16
CA ALA A 131 -11.75 -4.99 -10.97
C ALA A 131 -12.58 -3.72 -11.16
N CYS A 132 -12.39 -3.01 -12.28
CA CYS A 132 -13.04 -1.73 -12.51
C CYS A 132 -14.46 -1.90 -13.08
N LYS A 133 -14.63 -2.74 -14.12
CA LYS A 133 -15.89 -2.84 -14.84
C LYS A 133 -16.92 -3.74 -14.16
N VAL A 134 -16.45 -4.83 -13.54
CA VAL A 134 -17.33 -5.83 -12.90
C VAL A 134 -17.46 -5.59 -11.40
N ALA A 135 -16.32 -5.43 -10.69
CA ALA A 135 -16.31 -5.28 -9.25
C ALA A 135 -16.43 -3.82 -8.75
N GLY A 136 -16.44 -2.82 -9.63
CA GLY A 136 -16.76 -1.43 -9.29
C GLY A 136 -15.64 -0.60 -8.69
N ALA A 137 -14.37 -1.07 -8.76
CA ALA A 137 -13.21 -0.30 -8.30
C ALA A 137 -13.09 1.05 -9.04
N LYS A 138 -12.76 2.11 -8.30
CA LYS A 138 -12.71 3.50 -8.79
C LYS A 138 -11.30 3.97 -9.13
N LEU A 139 -10.28 3.29 -8.61
CA LEU A 139 -8.88 3.67 -8.80
C LEU A 139 -8.08 2.49 -9.36
N LEU A 140 -7.29 2.73 -10.40
CA LEU A 140 -6.27 1.83 -10.89
C LEU A 140 -4.92 2.50 -10.68
N LEU A 141 -4.06 1.90 -9.85
CA LEU A 141 -2.77 2.45 -9.48
C LEU A 141 -1.65 1.50 -9.88
N VAL A 142 -0.67 2.00 -10.64
CA VAL A 142 0.56 1.27 -10.97
C VAL A 142 1.67 1.78 -10.07
N MET A 143 2.24 0.89 -9.24
CA MET A 143 3.26 1.24 -8.27
C MET A 143 4.61 0.58 -8.60
N GLY A 144 5.57 1.40 -9.05
CA GLY A 144 6.99 1.06 -9.08
C GLY A 144 7.62 1.27 -7.71
N HIS A 145 8.85 0.80 -7.51
CA HIS A 145 9.53 0.97 -6.23
C HIS A 145 11.04 1.12 -6.35
N GLN A 146 11.63 1.70 -5.32
CA GLN A 146 13.07 1.86 -5.17
C GLN A 146 13.78 0.50 -5.14
N HIS A 147 14.99 0.41 -5.71
CA HIS A 147 15.82 -0.80 -5.71
C HIS A 147 15.13 -2.05 -6.29
N CYS A 148 14.28 -1.90 -7.30
CA CYS A 148 13.60 -3.02 -7.95
C CYS A 148 14.59 -3.98 -8.62
N GLY A 149 14.58 -5.26 -8.19
CA GLY A 149 15.48 -6.29 -8.75
C GLY A 149 15.23 -6.57 -10.24
N ALA A 150 13.98 -6.50 -10.70
CA ALA A 150 13.64 -6.70 -12.11
C ALA A 150 14.12 -5.52 -12.98
N VAL A 151 14.00 -4.28 -12.48
CA VAL A 151 14.56 -3.09 -13.17
C VAL A 151 16.08 -3.21 -13.27
N ARG A 152 16.75 -3.61 -12.19
CA ARG A 152 18.19 -3.89 -12.20
C ARG A 152 18.56 -4.93 -13.25
N GLY A 153 17.87 -6.08 -13.23
CA GLY A 153 18.12 -7.16 -14.20
C GLY A 153 17.88 -6.74 -15.64
N ALA A 154 16.90 -5.86 -15.90
CA ALA A 154 16.68 -5.31 -17.24
C ALA A 154 17.79 -4.37 -17.68
N ILE A 155 18.34 -3.52 -16.80
CA ILE A 155 19.49 -2.65 -17.08
C ILE A 155 20.73 -3.52 -17.40
N ASP A 156 21.01 -4.51 -16.56
CA ASP A 156 22.19 -5.37 -16.62
C ASP A 156 22.09 -6.48 -17.69
N ASP A 157 20.99 -6.54 -18.42
CA ASP A 157 20.69 -7.54 -19.46
C ASP A 157 20.83 -9.00 -18.99
N VAL A 158 20.36 -9.29 -17.76
CA VAL A 158 20.45 -10.63 -17.13
C VAL A 158 19.74 -11.69 -17.98
N LYS A 159 20.41 -12.82 -18.16
CA LYS A 159 19.90 -13.99 -18.87
C LYS A 159 19.74 -15.16 -17.90
N LEU A 160 18.49 -15.54 -17.59
CA LEU A 160 18.18 -16.63 -16.69
C LEU A 160 16.77 -17.17 -16.98
N GLY A 161 16.67 -18.31 -17.64
CA GLY A 161 15.41 -19.00 -17.88
C GLY A 161 14.25 -18.04 -18.28
N HIS A 162 13.10 -18.18 -17.68
CA HIS A 162 11.94 -17.34 -17.94
C HIS A 162 12.11 -15.89 -17.47
N LEU A 163 13.06 -15.59 -16.59
CA LEU A 163 13.39 -14.22 -16.21
C LEU A 163 13.86 -13.42 -17.43
N THR A 164 14.56 -14.06 -18.37
CA THR A 164 15.01 -13.40 -19.62
C THR A 164 13.83 -12.79 -20.37
N SER A 165 12.75 -13.55 -20.61
CA SER A 165 11.56 -13.07 -21.32
C SER A 165 10.78 -12.03 -20.49
N LEU A 166 10.70 -12.24 -19.18
CA LEU A 166 10.06 -11.28 -18.26
C LEU A 166 10.72 -9.91 -18.35
N LEU A 167 12.06 -9.84 -18.31
CA LEU A 167 12.82 -8.58 -18.36
C LEU A 167 12.65 -7.83 -19.69
N GLN A 168 12.29 -8.51 -20.79
CA GLN A 168 11.99 -7.83 -22.06
C GLN A 168 10.84 -6.84 -21.94
N ASN A 169 9.88 -7.05 -21.02
CA ASN A 169 8.78 -6.10 -20.77
C ASN A 169 9.28 -4.78 -20.15
N ILE A 170 10.46 -4.78 -19.52
CA ILE A 170 11.04 -3.59 -18.86
C ILE A 170 12.06 -2.90 -19.76
N LYS A 171 12.64 -3.59 -20.75
CA LYS A 171 13.62 -3.02 -21.69
C LYS A 171 13.17 -1.72 -22.36
N PRO A 172 11.89 -1.51 -22.75
CA PRO A 172 11.44 -0.23 -23.28
C PRO A 172 11.65 0.93 -22.30
N ALA A 173 11.51 0.70 -20.98
CA ALA A 173 11.78 1.72 -19.97
C ALA A 173 13.28 2.06 -19.87
N VAL A 174 14.15 1.06 -20.01
CA VAL A 174 15.61 1.28 -20.09
C VAL A 174 15.97 2.10 -21.32
N ALA A 175 15.40 1.75 -22.49
CA ALA A 175 15.60 2.50 -23.74
C ALA A 175 15.13 3.96 -23.63
N ARG A 176 13.95 4.19 -23.01
CA ARG A 176 13.39 5.53 -22.78
C ARG A 176 14.22 6.38 -21.80
N SER A 177 15.11 5.76 -21.05
CA SER A 177 15.94 6.44 -20.04
C SER A 177 17.35 6.77 -20.54
N GLN A 178 17.65 6.59 -21.85
CA GLN A 178 18.98 6.80 -22.41
C GLN A 178 19.39 8.29 -22.53
N ASP A 179 18.45 9.21 -22.34
CA ASP A 179 18.67 10.65 -22.22
C ASP A 179 19.18 11.08 -20.84
N PHE A 180 19.26 10.16 -19.87
CA PHE A 180 19.68 10.46 -18.50
C PHE A 180 21.10 11.04 -18.47
N PRO A 181 21.31 12.21 -17.83
CA PRO A 181 22.63 12.86 -17.75
C PRO A 181 23.47 12.19 -16.64
N GLY A 182 24.29 11.25 -16.99
CA GLY A 182 25.16 10.56 -16.04
C GLY A 182 25.35 9.09 -16.35
N GLU A 183 25.86 8.34 -15.38
CA GLU A 183 26.15 6.93 -15.52
C GLU A 183 24.85 6.12 -15.62
N LYS A 184 24.72 5.33 -16.69
CA LYS A 184 23.52 4.58 -17.06
C LYS A 184 23.67 3.10 -16.68
N THR A 185 24.01 2.85 -15.42
CA THR A 185 24.22 1.51 -14.87
C THR A 185 23.26 1.24 -13.71
N SER A 186 23.07 -0.02 -13.37
CA SER A 186 22.27 -0.42 -12.23
C SER A 186 22.90 -0.07 -10.87
N ALA A 187 24.18 0.33 -10.86
CA ALA A 187 24.86 0.85 -9.68
C ALA A 187 24.46 2.31 -9.37
N ASN A 188 23.97 3.05 -10.37
CA ASN A 188 23.51 4.42 -10.19
C ASN A 188 22.04 4.45 -9.70
N PRO A 189 21.77 4.84 -8.45
CA PRO A 189 20.43 4.83 -7.90
C PRO A 189 19.46 5.81 -8.57
N LEU A 190 19.98 6.93 -9.11
CA LEU A 190 19.18 7.92 -9.83
C LEU A 190 18.78 7.41 -11.23
N PHE A 191 19.66 6.69 -11.91
CA PHE A 191 19.32 6.02 -13.16
C PHE A 191 18.30 4.90 -12.94
N MET A 192 18.49 4.08 -11.89
CA MET A 192 17.52 3.07 -11.47
C MET A 192 16.12 3.67 -11.21
N LYS A 193 16.06 4.80 -10.50
CA LYS A 193 14.80 5.52 -10.24
C LYS A 193 14.17 5.98 -11.58
N ARG A 194 14.94 6.62 -12.47
CA ARG A 194 14.46 7.07 -13.79
C ARG A 194 13.86 5.91 -14.59
N VAL A 195 14.53 4.76 -14.63
CA VAL A 195 14.02 3.57 -15.34
C VAL A 195 12.75 3.05 -14.70
N ALA A 196 12.68 2.96 -13.36
CA ALA A 196 11.49 2.49 -12.65
C ALA A 196 10.27 3.42 -12.89
N GLU A 197 10.46 4.74 -12.85
CA GLU A 197 9.41 5.72 -13.17
C GLU A 197 8.95 5.62 -14.62
N ASN A 198 9.90 5.51 -15.59
CA ASN A 198 9.56 5.31 -16.99
C ASN A 198 8.81 4.00 -17.22
N ASN A 199 9.12 2.95 -16.46
CA ASN A 199 8.40 1.69 -16.51
C ASN A 199 6.94 1.85 -16.01
N VAL A 200 6.70 2.64 -14.95
CA VAL A 200 5.36 3.01 -14.51
C VAL A 200 4.62 3.79 -15.62
N ARG A 201 5.24 4.82 -16.20
CA ARG A 201 4.62 5.60 -17.30
C ARG A 201 4.26 4.75 -18.51
N LEU A 202 5.13 3.81 -18.88
CA LEU A 202 4.86 2.87 -19.98
C LEU A 202 3.73 1.91 -19.63
N ALA A 203 3.63 1.43 -18.38
CA ALA A 203 2.52 0.61 -17.94
C ALA A 203 1.18 1.38 -18.03
N LEU A 204 1.15 2.64 -17.56
CA LEU A 204 -0.04 3.50 -17.68
C LEU A 204 -0.44 3.73 -19.14
N ALA A 205 0.54 3.99 -20.01
CA ALA A 205 0.28 4.17 -21.44
C ALA A 205 -0.26 2.90 -22.09
N LYS A 206 0.30 1.73 -21.72
CA LYS A 206 -0.13 0.43 -22.21
C LYS A 206 -1.55 0.09 -21.77
N ILE A 207 -1.92 0.33 -20.51
CA ILE A 207 -3.29 0.15 -20.00
C ILE A 207 -4.29 0.93 -20.88
N ARG A 208 -4.00 2.21 -21.14
CA ARG A 208 -4.87 3.09 -21.95
C ARG A 208 -4.94 2.69 -23.43
N ALA A 209 -3.84 2.15 -23.97
CA ALA A 209 -3.77 1.75 -25.38
C ALA A 209 -4.40 0.39 -25.65
N GLU A 210 -4.26 -0.56 -24.74
CA GLU A 210 -4.64 -1.95 -24.96
C GLU A 210 -5.98 -2.34 -24.32
N SER A 211 -6.54 -1.51 -23.40
CA SER A 211 -7.88 -1.70 -22.85
C SER A 211 -8.82 -0.55 -23.20
N PRO A 212 -9.59 -0.69 -24.28
CA PRO A 212 -10.64 0.29 -24.60
C PRO A 212 -11.66 0.46 -23.48
N ILE A 213 -11.94 -0.60 -22.71
CA ILE A 213 -12.86 -0.59 -21.57
C ILE A 213 -12.37 0.36 -20.48
N LEU A 214 -11.12 0.21 -20.04
CA LEU A 214 -10.55 1.05 -19.00
C LEU A 214 -10.36 2.49 -19.47
N LYS A 215 -9.96 2.67 -20.74
CA LYS A 215 -9.82 3.99 -21.35
C LYS A 215 -11.16 4.74 -21.39
N GLU A 216 -12.24 4.08 -21.83
CA GLU A 216 -13.58 4.65 -21.84
C GLU A 216 -14.07 5.03 -20.43
N MET A 217 -13.81 4.17 -19.43
CA MET A 217 -14.18 4.44 -18.03
C MET A 217 -13.39 5.65 -17.46
N GLU A 218 -12.10 5.77 -17.80
CA GLU A 218 -11.28 6.93 -17.42
C GLU A 218 -11.79 8.21 -18.07
N ASP A 219 -12.08 8.17 -19.38
CA ASP A 219 -12.60 9.34 -20.14
C ASP A 219 -13.96 9.84 -19.62
N LYS A 220 -14.77 8.92 -19.11
CA LYS A 220 -16.06 9.24 -18.46
C LYS A 220 -15.93 9.64 -16.99
N GLY A 221 -14.72 9.70 -16.44
CA GLY A 221 -14.49 10.01 -15.02
C GLY A 221 -15.01 8.95 -14.05
N GLN A 222 -15.26 7.72 -14.50
CA GLN A 222 -15.72 6.61 -13.67
C GLN A 222 -14.60 5.98 -12.88
N ILE A 223 -13.37 6.04 -13.40
CA ILE A 223 -12.15 5.59 -12.74
C ILE A 223 -11.04 6.63 -12.93
N LYS A 224 -9.98 6.51 -12.11
CA LYS A 224 -8.70 7.18 -12.31
C LYS A 224 -7.60 6.15 -12.51
N ILE A 225 -6.70 6.41 -13.47
CA ILE A 225 -5.51 5.59 -13.73
C ILE A 225 -4.30 6.42 -13.39
N VAL A 226 -3.57 6.06 -12.32
CA VAL A 226 -2.44 6.84 -11.79
C VAL A 226 -1.20 5.98 -11.58
N GLY A 227 -0.03 6.62 -11.59
CA GLY A 227 1.25 6.01 -11.30
C GLY A 227 1.85 6.52 -9.99
N ALA A 228 2.60 5.66 -9.30
CA ALA A 228 3.35 6.03 -8.12
C ALA A 228 4.71 5.32 -8.07
N PHE A 229 5.65 5.93 -7.37
CA PHE A 229 6.95 5.35 -7.06
C PHE A 229 7.09 5.25 -5.53
N TYR A 230 7.23 4.03 -5.02
CA TYR A 230 7.37 3.73 -3.61
C TYR A 230 8.83 3.76 -3.16
N ARG A 231 9.13 4.52 -2.13
CA ARG A 231 10.46 4.63 -1.53
C ARG A 231 10.60 3.61 -0.40
N LEU A 232 11.52 2.67 -0.56
CA LEU A 232 11.80 1.65 0.46
C LEU A 232 12.49 2.21 1.71
N THR A 233 13.10 3.40 1.60
CA THR A 233 13.84 4.02 2.69
C THR A 233 12.98 4.60 3.79
N ASP A 234 11.78 5.04 3.46
CA ASP A 234 10.89 5.75 4.37
C ASP A 234 9.40 5.43 4.19
N GLY A 235 9.05 4.58 3.22
CA GLY A 235 7.67 4.18 2.98
C GLY A 235 6.79 5.22 2.27
N THR A 236 7.37 6.32 1.77
CA THR A 236 6.61 7.36 1.08
C THR A 236 6.34 7.02 -0.38
N LEU A 237 5.29 7.65 -0.93
CA LEU A 237 4.93 7.57 -2.35
C LEU A 237 5.16 8.91 -3.05
N GLU A 238 5.81 8.85 -4.21
CA GLU A 238 5.90 9.95 -5.17
C GLU A 238 4.97 9.61 -6.35
N PHE A 239 3.97 10.47 -6.64
CA PHE A 239 3.10 10.24 -7.79
C PHE A 239 3.82 10.56 -9.08
N VAL A 240 3.62 9.70 -10.09
CA VAL A 240 4.28 9.78 -11.42
C VAL A 240 3.23 10.22 -12.42
N GLU A 241 3.48 11.36 -13.04
CA GLU A 241 2.67 11.91 -14.16
C GLU A 241 3.10 11.34 -15.52
#